data_d0a1577fa0d7f8b2d46305527f58ad65
#
_entry.id   d0a1577fa0d7f8b2d46305527f58ad65
#
_cell.length_a   1.000
_cell.length_b   1.000
_cell.length_c   1.000
_cell.angle_alpha   90.00
_cell.angle_beta   90.00
_cell.angle_gamma   90.00
#
_symmetry.space_group_name_H-M   'P 1'
#
loop_
_entity.id
_entity.type
_entity.pdbx_description
1 polymer ?
#
loop_
_entity_poly.entity_id
_entity_poly.type
_entity_poly.pdbx_seq_one_letter_code
_entity_poly.pdbx_strand_id
1 'polypeptide(L)'
;MPNVVFVVGLGPGDPRFLTAQAQSALTQAEVLCGYTVYLDLVRPYFPDKLYYSTGMTKEIDRCRWALETARSGKTVALVCSGDAGVYGMASPLLELAEHFPDVTVEVVPGLTAALSGGAVLGAPLAHDFCVLSLSDRLTPWEVIERRLAAAAMGDF
;
A
#
# COMPACT_ATOMS: atom_id res chain seq x y z
N MET A 1 -12.18 12.66 11.70
CA MET A 1 -11.95 11.91 12.93
C MET A 1 -10.50 12.11 13.30
N PRO A 2 -10.19 12.62 14.47
CA PRO A 2 -8.80 12.77 14.90
C PRO A 2 -8.17 11.39 15.14
N ASN A 3 -6.85 11.30 14.99
CA ASN A 3 -6.04 10.11 15.25
C ASN A 3 -6.32 8.92 14.31
N VAL A 4 -6.51 9.17 13.01
CA VAL A 4 -6.72 8.10 12.02
C VAL A 4 -5.61 8.09 10.99
N VAL A 5 -5.08 6.89 10.70
CA VAL A 5 -4.24 6.62 9.54
C VAL A 5 -4.98 5.69 8.58
N PHE A 6 -5.30 6.19 7.40
CA PHE A 6 -5.73 5.38 6.27
C PHE A 6 -4.50 4.81 5.56
N VAL A 7 -4.42 3.49 5.39
CA VAL A 7 -3.41 2.87 4.52
C VAL A 7 -4.06 2.60 3.18
N VAL A 8 -3.69 3.38 2.18
CA VAL A 8 -4.45 3.46 0.93
C VAL A 8 -3.69 2.83 -0.22
N GLY A 9 -4.27 1.79 -0.81
CA GLY A 9 -3.83 1.24 -2.09
C GLY A 9 -4.29 2.11 -3.25
N LEU A 10 -3.34 2.62 -4.04
CA LEU A 10 -3.63 3.51 -5.18
C LEU A 10 -3.97 2.78 -6.48
N GLY A 11 -3.90 1.45 -6.49
CA GLY A 11 -3.99 0.70 -7.73
C GLY A 11 -2.74 0.89 -8.61
N PRO A 12 -2.85 0.71 -9.93
CA PRO A 12 -1.73 0.77 -10.88
C PRO A 12 -1.24 2.19 -11.20
N GLY A 13 -1.85 3.23 -10.61
CA GLY A 13 -1.39 4.62 -10.72
C GLY A 13 -2.29 5.55 -11.54
N ASP A 14 -3.15 5.03 -12.41
CA ASP A 14 -4.15 5.84 -13.10
C ASP A 14 -5.34 6.08 -12.15
N PRO A 15 -5.81 7.33 -11.98
CA PRO A 15 -6.91 7.68 -11.07
C PRO A 15 -8.22 6.97 -11.38
N ARG A 16 -8.44 6.50 -12.60
CA ARG A 16 -9.60 5.69 -12.99
C ARG A 16 -9.66 4.34 -12.27
N PHE A 17 -8.55 3.88 -11.72
CA PHE A 17 -8.44 2.64 -10.96
C PHE A 17 -8.42 2.85 -9.44
N LEU A 18 -8.58 4.08 -8.97
CA LEU A 18 -8.82 4.34 -7.56
C LEU A 18 -10.20 3.81 -7.17
N THR A 19 -10.25 3.04 -6.10
CA THR A 19 -11.55 2.66 -5.53
C THR A 19 -12.26 3.90 -4.96
N ALA A 20 -13.58 3.89 -4.91
CA ALA A 20 -14.35 4.97 -4.30
C ALA A 20 -13.96 5.19 -2.82
N GLN A 21 -13.62 4.11 -2.12
CA GLN A 21 -13.14 4.18 -0.73
C GLN A 21 -11.76 4.86 -0.66
N ALA A 22 -10.83 4.52 -1.57
CA ALA A 22 -9.52 5.15 -1.65
C ALA A 22 -9.64 6.66 -1.91
N GLN A 23 -10.50 7.05 -2.86
CA GLN A 23 -10.76 8.45 -3.16
C GLN A 23 -11.35 9.19 -1.94
N SER A 24 -12.27 8.57 -1.23
CA SER A 24 -12.86 9.12 0.00
C SER A 24 -11.81 9.31 1.10
N ALA A 25 -10.96 8.31 1.35
CA ALA A 25 -9.90 8.38 2.34
C ALA A 25 -8.88 9.48 2.02
N LEU A 26 -8.43 9.58 0.76
CA LEU A 26 -7.53 10.64 0.30
C LEU A 26 -8.15 12.03 0.44
N THR A 27 -9.46 12.15 0.20
CA THR A 27 -10.20 13.42 0.36
C THR A 27 -10.29 13.82 1.83
N GLN A 28 -10.55 12.89 2.73
CA GLN A 28 -10.65 13.13 4.17
C GLN A 28 -9.31 13.43 4.83
N ALA A 29 -8.22 12.85 4.35
CA ALA A 29 -6.90 13.06 4.91
C ALA A 29 -6.45 14.52 4.79
N GLU A 30 -5.85 15.06 5.85
CA GLU A 30 -5.18 16.37 5.84
C GLU A 30 -3.77 16.26 5.28
N VAL A 31 -3.14 15.10 5.50
CA VAL A 31 -1.75 14.84 5.08
C VAL A 31 -1.68 13.54 4.30
N LEU A 32 -1.03 13.59 3.15
CA LEU A 32 -0.69 12.42 2.34
C LEU A 32 0.78 12.07 2.55
N CYS A 33 1.03 10.85 2.98
CA CYS A 33 2.36 10.32 3.28
C CYS A 33 2.67 9.13 2.36
N GLY A 34 3.89 9.04 1.85
CA GLY A 34 4.22 7.92 0.96
C GLY A 34 5.62 7.97 0.36
N TYR A 35 5.93 6.99 -0.46
CA TYR A 35 7.09 7.04 -1.35
C TYR A 35 6.88 8.15 -2.40
N THR A 36 7.94 8.90 -2.70
CA THR A 36 7.86 10.09 -3.56
C THR A 36 7.12 9.83 -4.86
N VAL A 37 7.47 8.74 -5.56
CA VAL A 37 6.85 8.39 -6.86
C VAL A 37 5.34 8.17 -6.74
N TYR A 38 4.86 7.57 -5.64
CA TYR A 38 3.43 7.33 -5.45
C TYR A 38 2.68 8.60 -5.09
N LEU A 39 3.31 9.49 -4.33
CA LEU A 39 2.73 10.80 -4.05
C LEU A 39 2.61 11.67 -5.30
N ASP A 40 3.57 11.58 -6.21
CA ASP A 40 3.53 12.34 -7.47
C ASP A 40 2.35 11.92 -8.37
N LEU A 41 1.89 10.66 -8.27
CA LEU A 41 0.70 10.17 -8.99
C LEU A 41 -0.60 10.83 -8.50
N VAL A 42 -0.70 11.13 -7.21
CA VAL A 42 -1.94 11.66 -6.61
C VAL A 42 -1.92 13.19 -6.45
N ARG A 43 -0.75 13.81 -6.41
CA ARG A 43 -0.59 15.25 -6.22
C ARG A 43 -1.42 16.13 -7.19
N PRO A 44 -1.54 15.81 -8.49
CA PRO A 44 -2.36 16.59 -9.40
C PRO A 44 -3.86 16.63 -9.05
N TYR A 45 -4.34 15.60 -8.32
CA TYR A 45 -5.75 15.44 -7.95
C TYR A 45 -6.09 15.95 -6.55
N PHE A 46 -5.06 16.14 -5.72
CA PHE A 46 -5.21 16.62 -4.34
C PHE A 46 -4.21 17.76 -4.03
N PRO A 47 -4.20 18.86 -4.82
CA PRO A 47 -3.15 19.89 -4.76
C PRO A 47 -3.08 20.62 -3.39
N ASP A 48 -4.18 20.69 -2.67
CA ASP A 48 -4.30 21.45 -1.42
C ASP A 48 -3.91 20.64 -0.16
N LYS A 49 -3.46 19.40 -0.33
CA LYS A 49 -3.05 18.54 0.79
C LYS A 49 -1.60 18.83 1.22
N LEU A 50 -1.32 18.56 2.48
CA LEU A 50 0.06 18.50 2.94
C LEU A 50 0.69 17.16 2.52
N TYR A 51 1.96 17.19 2.15
CA TYR A 51 2.69 16.02 1.67
C TYR A 51 3.92 15.74 2.50
N TYR A 52 4.06 14.49 2.91
CA TYR A 52 5.29 13.97 3.50
C TYR A 52 5.82 12.82 2.65
N SER A 53 6.95 13.03 2.01
CA SER A 53 7.57 12.04 1.12
C SER A 53 8.87 11.48 1.72
N THR A 54 9.11 10.21 1.48
CA THR A 54 10.39 9.58 1.79
C THR A 54 10.90 8.79 0.59
N GLY A 55 12.22 8.56 0.52
CA GLY A 55 12.83 7.69 -0.45
C GLY A 55 12.55 6.20 -0.20
N MET A 56 13.15 5.34 -1.02
CA MET A 56 13.17 3.89 -0.81
C MET A 56 13.88 3.52 0.50
N THR A 57 13.56 2.33 1.04
CA THR A 57 14.16 1.77 2.27
C THR A 57 13.83 2.57 3.54
N LYS A 58 12.79 3.39 3.50
CA LYS A 58 12.31 4.22 4.61
C LYS A 58 10.88 3.87 5.04
N GLU A 59 10.49 2.60 4.84
CA GLU A 59 9.14 2.12 5.11
C GLU A 59 8.76 2.28 6.59
N ILE A 60 9.63 1.86 7.50
CA ILE A 60 9.38 1.94 8.95
C ILE A 60 9.38 3.40 9.45
N ASP A 61 10.32 4.22 8.96
CA ASP A 61 10.36 5.65 9.30
C ASP A 61 9.05 6.34 8.87
N ARG A 62 8.56 6.00 7.68
CA ARG A 62 7.30 6.50 7.12
C ARG A 62 6.08 6.06 7.93
N CYS A 63 6.02 4.78 8.33
CA CYS A 63 4.96 4.27 9.20
C CYS A 63 4.95 5.00 10.54
N ARG A 64 6.09 5.12 11.19
CA ARG A 64 6.24 5.83 12.47
C ARG A 64 5.78 7.28 12.35
N TRP A 65 6.25 7.97 11.34
CA TRP A 65 5.88 9.36 11.09
C TRP A 65 4.36 9.53 10.90
N ALA A 66 3.72 8.62 10.14
CA ALA A 66 2.29 8.64 9.93
C ALA A 66 1.50 8.46 11.24
N LEU A 67 1.91 7.51 12.09
CA LEU A 67 1.29 7.24 13.39
C LEU A 67 1.49 8.43 14.36
N GLU A 68 2.70 8.98 14.45
CA GLU A 68 3.00 10.16 15.29
C GLU A 68 2.19 11.39 14.85
N THR A 69 2.07 11.59 13.53
CA THR A 69 1.29 12.70 12.97
C THR A 69 -0.20 12.51 13.26
N ALA A 70 -0.74 11.30 13.12
CA ALA A 70 -2.11 11.01 13.48
C ALA A 70 -2.37 11.22 14.98
N ARG A 71 -1.45 10.75 15.83
CA ARG A 71 -1.54 10.96 17.29
C ARG A 71 -1.55 12.45 17.67
N SER A 72 -0.94 13.32 16.85
CA SER A 72 -1.01 14.78 17.05
C SER A 72 -2.38 15.41 16.68
N GLY A 73 -3.36 14.59 16.27
CA GLY A 73 -4.73 15.02 15.97
C GLY A 73 -5.02 15.22 14.49
N LYS A 74 -4.13 14.83 13.58
CA LYS A 74 -4.35 14.91 12.13
C LYS A 74 -4.86 13.61 11.55
N THR A 75 -5.64 13.73 10.46
CA THR A 75 -6.01 12.57 9.62
C THR A 75 -4.95 12.39 8.54
N VAL A 76 -4.33 11.20 8.50
CA VAL A 76 -3.23 10.88 7.59
C VAL A 76 -3.64 9.79 6.61
N ALA A 77 -3.28 9.92 5.33
CA ALA A 77 -3.32 8.82 4.38
C ALA A 77 -1.89 8.38 4.02
N LEU A 78 -1.53 7.16 4.40
CA LEU A 78 -0.30 6.50 3.97
C LEU A 78 -0.58 5.75 2.68
N VAL A 79 0.00 6.24 1.56
CA VAL A 79 -0.28 5.70 0.23
C VAL A 79 0.78 4.71 -0.23
N CYS A 80 0.34 3.68 -0.95
CA CYS A 80 1.21 2.74 -1.66
C CYS A 80 0.59 2.37 -3.01
N SER A 81 1.39 1.88 -3.95
CA SER A 81 0.87 1.37 -5.22
C SER A 81 0.15 0.03 -5.03
N GLY A 82 -0.70 -0.35 -5.97
CA GLY A 82 -1.43 -1.59 -5.93
C GLY A 82 -2.43 -1.65 -4.77
N ASP A 83 -2.38 -2.72 -4.01
CA ASP A 83 -3.19 -2.96 -2.82
C ASP A 83 -2.37 -2.77 -1.54
N ALA A 84 -2.97 -2.17 -0.52
CA ALA A 84 -2.29 -1.89 0.74
C ALA A 84 -1.88 -3.16 1.51
N GLY A 85 -2.60 -4.25 1.35
CA GLY A 85 -2.36 -5.54 2.02
C GLY A 85 -1.53 -6.53 1.20
N VAL A 86 -1.35 -6.30 -0.12
CA VAL A 86 -0.58 -7.20 -0.99
C VAL A 86 0.83 -6.63 -1.19
N TYR A 87 1.79 -7.04 -0.35
CA TYR A 87 3.16 -6.50 -0.30
C TYR A 87 3.21 -4.97 -0.17
N GLY A 88 2.14 -4.38 0.37
CA GLY A 88 1.99 -2.95 0.58
C GLY A 88 2.38 -2.51 2.00
N MET A 89 1.91 -1.34 2.38
CA MET A 89 2.29 -0.70 3.65
C MET A 89 1.41 -1.10 4.85
N ALA A 90 0.35 -1.92 4.65
CA ALA A 90 -0.57 -2.27 5.73
C ALA A 90 0.11 -3.10 6.82
N SER A 91 0.84 -4.17 6.46
CA SER A 91 1.49 -5.04 7.45
C SER A 91 2.49 -4.30 8.35
N PRO A 92 3.50 -3.58 7.82
CA PRO A 92 4.46 -2.89 8.69
C PRO A 92 3.83 -1.74 9.49
N LEU A 93 2.76 -1.11 8.99
CA LEU A 93 2.07 -0.08 9.75
C LEU A 93 1.27 -0.68 10.91
N LEU A 94 0.52 -1.77 10.68
CA LEU A 94 -0.28 -2.44 11.71
C LEU A 94 0.61 -3.00 12.82
N GLU A 95 1.74 -3.60 12.48
CA GLU A 95 2.73 -4.07 13.45
C GLU A 95 3.24 -2.93 14.33
N LEU A 96 3.58 -1.77 13.73
CA LEU A 96 4.06 -0.62 14.49
C LEU A 96 2.94 0.05 15.30
N ALA A 97 1.68 -0.01 14.83
CA ALA A 97 0.52 0.59 15.47
C ALA A 97 0.20 -0.01 16.85
N GLU A 98 0.69 -1.22 17.16
CA GLU A 98 0.59 -1.80 18.50
C GLU A 98 1.18 -0.89 19.59
N HIS A 99 2.14 -0.03 19.24
CA HIS A 99 2.73 0.97 20.14
C HIS A 99 1.97 2.32 20.16
N PHE A 100 0.86 2.43 19.43
CA PHE A 100 0.04 3.63 19.30
C PHE A 100 -1.45 3.33 19.54
N PRO A 101 -1.83 2.87 20.75
CA PRO A 101 -3.20 2.39 21.03
C PRO A 101 -4.29 3.47 20.90
N ASP A 102 -3.90 4.73 20.84
CA ASP A 102 -4.76 5.90 20.64
C ASP A 102 -4.94 6.31 19.17
N VAL A 103 -4.29 5.58 18.24
CA VAL A 103 -4.41 5.81 16.79
C VAL A 103 -5.19 4.68 16.14
N THR A 104 -6.22 5.03 15.37
CA THR A 104 -6.97 4.07 14.56
C THR A 104 -6.29 3.89 13.21
N VAL A 105 -6.06 2.65 12.80
CA VAL A 105 -5.57 2.31 11.46
C VAL A 105 -6.70 1.69 10.65
N GLU A 106 -6.97 2.26 9.48
CA GLU A 106 -7.94 1.74 8.53
C GLU A 106 -7.24 1.36 7.21
N VAL A 107 -7.33 0.08 6.85
CA VAL A 107 -6.74 -0.41 5.60
C VAL A 107 -7.77 -0.25 4.49
N VAL A 108 -7.39 0.50 3.46
CA VAL A 108 -8.21 0.80 2.30
C VAL A 108 -7.67 0.05 1.08
N PRO A 109 -8.41 -0.93 0.56
CA PRO A 109 -7.94 -1.77 -0.53
C PRO A 109 -7.75 -1.00 -1.82
N GLY A 110 -6.81 -1.46 -2.63
CA GLY A 110 -6.55 -0.98 -3.98
C GLY A 110 -6.52 -2.13 -5.00
N LEU A 111 -6.43 -1.79 -6.27
CA LEU A 111 -6.32 -2.75 -7.35
C LEU A 111 -4.87 -3.26 -7.44
N THR A 112 -4.61 -4.47 -6.95
CA THR A 112 -3.26 -5.06 -7.01
C THR A 112 -2.78 -5.28 -8.44
N ALA A 113 -1.46 -5.23 -8.65
CA ALA A 113 -0.83 -5.48 -9.94
C ALA A 113 -1.17 -6.87 -10.52
N ALA A 114 -1.43 -7.87 -9.69
CA ALA A 114 -1.86 -9.18 -10.13
C ALA A 114 -3.14 -9.11 -10.96
N LEU A 115 -4.15 -8.37 -10.49
CA LEU A 115 -5.43 -8.24 -11.17
C LEU A 115 -5.37 -7.20 -12.31
N SER A 116 -4.74 -6.05 -12.09
CA SER A 116 -4.65 -5.01 -13.13
C SER A 116 -3.75 -5.43 -14.29
N GLY A 117 -2.64 -6.11 -14.01
CA GLY A 117 -1.77 -6.71 -15.04
C GLY A 117 -2.44 -7.88 -15.74
N GLY A 118 -3.14 -8.73 -15.00
CA GLY A 118 -3.93 -9.83 -15.55
C GLY A 118 -4.95 -9.36 -16.58
N ALA A 119 -5.65 -8.25 -16.31
CA ALA A 119 -6.60 -7.67 -17.26
C ALA A 119 -5.95 -7.25 -18.59
N VAL A 120 -4.73 -6.69 -18.54
CA VAL A 120 -3.96 -6.29 -19.73
C VAL A 120 -3.45 -7.51 -20.52
N LEU A 121 -3.16 -8.60 -19.81
CA LEU A 121 -2.63 -9.84 -20.39
C LEU A 121 -3.73 -10.80 -20.90
N GLY A 122 -4.98 -10.37 -21.00
CA GLY A 122 -6.08 -11.19 -21.49
C GLY A 122 -6.76 -12.05 -20.41
N ALA A 123 -6.68 -11.61 -19.14
CA ALA A 123 -7.34 -12.23 -17.99
C ALA A 123 -6.94 -13.71 -17.75
N PRO A 124 -5.64 -14.05 -17.63
CA PRO A 124 -5.18 -15.43 -17.50
C PRO A 124 -5.52 -16.08 -16.14
N LEU A 125 -5.98 -15.29 -15.15
CA LEU A 125 -6.28 -15.74 -13.78
C LEU A 125 -7.67 -16.40 -13.67
N ALA A 126 -7.97 -17.34 -14.56
CA ALA A 126 -9.27 -18.02 -14.61
C ALA A 126 -9.35 -19.23 -13.66
N HIS A 127 -8.21 -19.73 -13.21
CA HIS A 127 -8.06 -20.83 -12.26
C HIS A 127 -7.36 -20.33 -10.98
N ASP A 128 -6.97 -21.25 -10.14
CA ASP A 128 -6.18 -20.94 -8.95
C ASP A 128 -4.87 -20.27 -9.33
N PHE A 129 -4.42 -19.33 -8.54
CA PHE A 129 -3.15 -18.65 -8.74
C PHE A 129 -2.51 -18.29 -7.40
N CYS A 130 -1.22 -18.20 -7.38
CA CYS A 130 -0.49 -17.72 -6.21
C CYS A 130 0.25 -16.41 -6.51
N VAL A 131 0.46 -15.61 -5.47
CA VAL A 131 1.23 -14.36 -5.53
C VAL A 131 2.51 -14.54 -4.74
N LEU A 132 3.65 -14.44 -5.42
CA LEU A 132 4.97 -14.61 -4.81
C LEU A 132 5.81 -13.35 -5.03
N SER A 133 6.41 -12.84 -3.95
CA SER A 133 7.40 -11.77 -4.05
C SER A 133 8.74 -12.32 -4.56
N LEU A 134 9.29 -11.68 -5.57
CA LEU A 134 10.65 -11.94 -6.07
C LEU A 134 11.70 -11.04 -5.42
N SER A 135 11.32 -10.26 -4.41
CA SER A 135 12.26 -9.41 -3.68
C SER A 135 13.13 -10.27 -2.76
N ASP A 136 14.43 -10.24 -3.02
CA ASP A 136 15.46 -10.93 -2.24
C ASP A 136 16.04 -10.09 -1.08
N ARG A 137 15.47 -8.91 -0.84
CA ARG A 137 15.96 -8.00 0.21
C ARG A 137 15.82 -8.53 1.62
N LEU A 138 14.70 -9.22 1.91
CA LEU A 138 14.40 -9.79 3.22
C LEU A 138 14.23 -11.32 3.18
N THR A 139 14.22 -11.90 1.98
CA THR A 139 14.00 -13.33 1.78
C THR A 139 15.16 -13.88 0.94
N PRO A 140 15.93 -14.86 1.43
CA PRO A 140 16.98 -15.50 0.65
C PRO A 140 16.48 -16.06 -0.67
N TRP A 141 17.29 -15.94 -1.73
CA TRP A 141 16.89 -16.35 -3.08
C TRP A 141 16.49 -17.84 -3.14
N GLU A 142 17.17 -18.71 -2.44
CA GLU A 142 16.87 -20.14 -2.39
C GLU A 142 15.47 -20.43 -1.80
N VAL A 143 14.97 -19.53 -0.95
CA VAL A 143 13.59 -19.62 -0.42
C VAL A 143 12.59 -19.21 -1.50
N ILE A 144 12.91 -18.20 -2.30
CA ILE A 144 12.08 -17.75 -3.42
C ILE A 144 12.00 -18.87 -4.47
N GLU A 145 13.12 -19.47 -4.85
CA GLU A 145 13.18 -20.60 -5.79
C GLU A 145 12.34 -21.79 -5.32
N ARG A 146 12.43 -22.14 -4.03
CA ARG A 146 11.59 -23.22 -3.46
C ARG A 146 10.09 -22.91 -3.57
N ARG A 147 9.70 -21.65 -3.32
CA ARG A 147 8.30 -21.23 -3.43
C ARG A 147 7.82 -21.30 -4.88
N LEU A 148 8.66 -20.86 -5.84
CA LEU A 148 8.36 -20.96 -7.26
C LEU A 148 8.19 -22.41 -7.71
N ALA A 149 9.11 -23.30 -7.28
CA ALA A 149 9.01 -24.72 -7.60
C ALA A 149 7.75 -25.35 -6.99
N ALA A 150 7.38 -25.00 -5.76
CA ALA A 150 6.17 -25.49 -5.12
C ALA A 150 4.90 -25.00 -5.83
N ALA A 151 4.88 -23.74 -6.28
CA ALA A 151 3.78 -23.21 -7.08
C ALA A 151 3.62 -23.95 -8.41
N ALA A 152 4.72 -24.19 -9.13
CA ALA A 152 4.72 -24.94 -10.38
C ALA A 152 4.27 -26.41 -10.19
N MET A 153 4.64 -27.05 -9.07
CA MET A 153 4.18 -28.40 -8.74
C MET A 153 2.69 -28.45 -8.36
N GLY A 154 2.17 -27.37 -7.78
CA GLY A 154 0.77 -27.21 -7.40
C GLY A 154 -0.13 -26.78 -8.56
N ASP A 155 0.44 -26.52 -9.73
CA ASP A 155 -0.26 -26.04 -10.92
C ASP A 155 -1.00 -24.69 -10.69
N PHE A 156 -0.31 -23.75 -9.97
CA PHE A 156 -0.79 -22.39 -9.74
C PHE A 156 -0.25 -21.39 -10.76
#